data_22e948e82f0cc1f72e50d2f3c669425c
#
_entry.id   22e948e82f0cc1f72e50d2f3c669425c
#
_cell.length_a   1.000
_cell.length_b   1.000
_cell.length_c   1.000
_cell.angle_alpha   90.00
_cell.angle_beta   90.00
_cell.angle_gamma   90.00
#
_symmetry.space_group_name_H-M   'P 1'
#
loop_
_entity.id
_entity.type
_entity.pdbx_description
1 polymer ?
#
loop_
_entity_poly.entity_id
_entity_poly.type
_entity_poly.pdbx_seq_one_letter_code
_entity_poly.pdbx_strand_id
1 'polypeptide(L)'
;ALTALSSDTTQQAASLRKWYNPDAGTPVYTALDEALRAHAWNFATMRKRQTITYASLSGGSAVTDSGGLIQITHTSHGLATGDRCYIKDVEGVTVANGQWYVTRVDANNFTLDDSEFSGTYTASTGKFVMIPQFDWDFQHTPPTDCLRPLSLNAGGGNTEDAGADFQFEKGLILTNEETINLKYIQRVTTVASYPADFVTAFSFLLASYIAQDTQGATGRAMEMRQFYEKAVAPSVKSRDANEGKAKRIPPFEDSQ
;
A
#
# COMPACT_ATOMS: atom_id res chain seq x y z
N ALA A 1 27.20 10.37 45.69
CA ALA A 1 27.31 9.15 44.82
C ALA A 1 25.92 8.57 44.45
N LEU A 2 24.95 8.49 45.37
CA LEU A 2 23.59 7.98 45.10
C LEU A 2 22.74 8.90 44.21
N THR A 3 22.95 10.22 44.28
CA THR A 3 22.26 11.21 43.42
C THR A 3 22.73 11.16 41.95
N ALA A 4 24.00 10.82 41.72
CA ALA A 4 24.53 10.66 40.36
C ALA A 4 23.98 9.37 39.67
N LEU A 5 23.80 8.29 40.44
CA LEU A 5 23.19 7.04 39.91
C LEU A 5 21.70 7.20 39.58
N SER A 6 20.96 8.06 40.34
CA SER A 6 19.54 8.30 40.05
C SER A 6 19.32 9.17 38.80
N SER A 7 20.22 10.11 38.52
CA SER A 7 20.16 10.93 37.30
C SER A 7 20.50 10.11 36.04
N ASP A 8 21.42 9.17 36.17
CA ASP A 8 21.83 8.30 35.07
C ASP A 8 20.71 7.31 34.67
N THR A 9 20.05 6.70 35.66
CA THR A 9 18.90 5.82 35.42
C THR A 9 17.69 6.56 34.83
N THR A 10 17.49 7.85 35.23
CA THR A 10 16.40 8.66 34.65
C THR A 10 16.71 9.09 33.22
N GLN A 11 17.96 9.41 32.91
CA GLN A 11 18.40 9.69 31.53
C GLN A 11 18.35 8.42 30.64
N GLN A 12 18.75 7.26 31.15
CA GLN A 12 18.62 5.98 30.43
C GLN A 12 17.15 5.62 30.20
N ALA A 13 16.28 5.83 31.19
CA ALA A 13 14.84 5.61 31.04
C ALA A 13 14.20 6.58 30.02
N ALA A 14 14.63 7.86 30.01
CA ALA A 14 14.19 8.85 29.03
C ALA A 14 14.68 8.52 27.62
N SER A 15 15.93 8.05 27.50
CA SER A 15 16.49 7.56 26.24
C SER A 15 15.68 6.36 25.73
N LEU A 16 15.44 5.36 26.58
CA LEU A 16 14.65 4.18 26.21
C LEU A 16 13.21 4.54 25.81
N ARG A 17 12.57 5.52 26.46
CA ARG A 17 11.25 6.03 26.08
C ARG A 17 11.26 6.71 24.70
N LYS A 18 12.30 7.47 24.38
CA LYS A 18 12.48 8.06 23.03
C LYS A 18 12.56 7.00 21.94
N TRP A 19 13.12 5.83 22.27
CA TRP A 19 13.25 4.68 21.36
C TRP A 19 11.96 3.87 21.23
N TYR A 20 11.13 3.86 22.26
CA TYR A 20 9.90 3.08 22.37
C TYR A 20 8.62 3.87 22.02
N ASN A 21 8.74 5.12 21.55
CA ASN A 21 7.57 5.88 21.12
C ASN A 21 6.95 5.25 19.87
N PRO A 22 5.64 4.88 19.86
CA PRO A 22 4.96 4.28 18.71
C PRO A 22 4.80 5.21 17.51
N ASP A 23 5.21 6.46 17.60
CA ASP A 23 5.10 7.42 16.49
C ASP A 23 6.06 7.09 15.34
N ALA A 24 5.53 7.19 14.11
CA ALA A 24 6.31 6.97 12.89
C ALA A 24 7.54 7.90 12.88
N GLY A 25 8.73 7.31 12.70
CA GLY A 25 10.02 8.05 12.65
C GLY A 25 10.97 7.77 13.80
N THR A 26 10.59 6.96 14.79
CA THR A 26 11.57 6.52 15.80
C THR A 26 12.51 5.47 15.21
N PRO A 27 13.79 5.41 15.66
CA PRO A 27 14.76 4.44 15.15
C PRO A 27 14.29 2.98 15.21
N VAL A 28 13.49 2.61 16.19
CA VAL A 28 12.93 1.25 16.32
C VAL A 28 12.00 0.94 15.16
N TYR A 29 11.08 1.84 14.82
CA TYR A 29 10.17 1.64 13.70
C TYR A 29 10.88 1.73 12.36
N THR A 30 11.89 2.59 12.23
CA THR A 30 12.72 2.66 11.03
C THR A 30 13.48 1.36 10.80
N ALA A 31 14.11 0.81 11.85
CA ALA A 31 14.80 -0.46 11.79
C ALA A 31 13.84 -1.63 11.52
N LEU A 32 12.64 -1.61 12.12
CA LEU A 32 11.62 -2.64 11.88
C LEU A 32 11.12 -2.61 10.43
N ASP A 33 10.77 -1.44 9.92
CA ASP A 33 10.32 -1.28 8.53
C ASP A 33 11.42 -1.69 7.54
N GLU A 34 12.68 -1.36 7.82
CA GLU A 34 13.82 -1.80 7.00
C GLU A 34 13.96 -3.33 7.03
N ALA A 35 13.92 -3.95 8.20
CA ALA A 35 14.02 -5.40 8.33
C ALA A 35 12.88 -6.13 7.61
N LEU A 36 11.64 -5.64 7.76
CA LEU A 36 10.47 -6.20 7.11
C LEU A 36 10.51 -6.02 5.59
N ARG A 37 10.95 -4.86 5.08
CA ARG A 37 11.07 -4.59 3.64
C ARG A 37 12.19 -5.37 2.97
N ALA A 38 13.21 -5.78 3.72
CA ALA A 38 14.42 -6.41 3.18
C ALA A 38 14.19 -7.83 2.63
N HIS A 39 13.07 -8.47 2.96
CA HIS A 39 12.73 -9.83 2.53
C HIS A 39 11.20 -10.03 2.49
N ALA A 40 10.74 -11.01 1.72
CA ALA A 40 9.34 -11.42 1.71
C ALA A 40 9.08 -12.45 2.83
N TRP A 41 9.13 -11.99 4.09
CA TRP A 41 8.96 -12.84 5.27
C TRP A 41 7.61 -13.56 5.27
N ASN A 42 7.63 -14.87 5.49
CA ASN A 42 6.40 -15.66 5.55
C ASN A 42 5.43 -15.17 6.63
N PHE A 43 5.93 -14.86 7.83
CA PHE A 43 5.12 -14.37 8.94
C PHE A 43 4.53 -12.95 8.72
N ALA A 44 5.16 -12.14 7.85
CA ALA A 44 4.73 -10.78 7.52
C ALA A 44 4.02 -10.70 6.16
N THR A 45 3.87 -11.82 5.46
CA THR A 45 3.19 -11.88 4.17
C THR A 45 1.68 -11.97 4.39
N MET A 46 0.95 -11.01 3.84
CA MET A 46 -0.51 -10.92 3.90
C MET A 46 -1.12 -10.98 2.50
N ARG A 47 -2.34 -11.51 2.41
CA ARG A 47 -3.15 -11.50 1.20
C ARG A 47 -4.47 -10.81 1.47
N LYS A 48 -4.84 -9.86 0.58
CA LYS A 48 -6.08 -9.10 0.71
C LYS A 48 -6.71 -8.87 -0.64
N ARG A 49 -8.00 -9.11 -0.73
CA ARG A 49 -8.81 -8.70 -1.89
C ARG A 49 -9.25 -7.26 -1.71
N GLN A 50 -9.12 -6.47 -2.76
CA GLN A 50 -9.57 -5.08 -2.81
C GLN A 50 -10.33 -4.84 -4.12
N THR A 51 -11.41 -4.08 -4.02
CA THR A 51 -12.20 -3.60 -5.17
C THR A 51 -12.24 -2.08 -5.09
N ILE A 52 -12.21 -1.43 -6.24
CA ILE A 52 -12.34 0.03 -6.35
C ILE A 52 -13.65 0.48 -5.69
N THR A 53 -13.57 1.54 -4.91
CA THR A 53 -14.76 2.19 -4.36
C THR A 53 -15.16 3.36 -5.25
N TYR A 54 -16.36 3.29 -5.81
CA TYR A 54 -16.92 4.36 -6.61
C TYR A 54 -17.72 5.33 -5.75
N ALA A 55 -17.63 6.61 -6.08
CA ALA A 55 -18.52 7.63 -5.55
C ALA A 55 -19.85 7.60 -6.32
N SER A 56 -20.98 7.44 -5.61
CA SER A 56 -22.29 7.36 -6.24
C SER A 56 -22.82 8.74 -6.61
N LEU A 57 -23.40 8.87 -7.80
CA LEU A 57 -24.11 10.05 -8.23
C LEU A 57 -25.53 10.01 -7.64
N SER A 58 -25.88 11.00 -6.82
CA SER A 58 -27.14 11.02 -6.08
C SER A 58 -27.95 12.27 -6.39
N GLY A 59 -29.27 12.11 -6.39
CA GLY A 59 -30.20 13.20 -6.69
C GLY A 59 -30.55 13.36 -8.17
N GLY A 60 -31.48 14.24 -8.45
CA GLY A 60 -32.03 14.46 -9.81
C GLY A 60 -31.18 15.36 -10.70
N SER A 61 -30.16 16.04 -10.12
CA SER A 61 -29.31 17.00 -10.83
C SER A 61 -27.84 16.61 -10.79
N ALA A 62 -27.55 15.31 -10.56
CA ALA A 62 -26.17 14.85 -10.51
C ALA A 62 -25.48 14.85 -11.89
N VAL A 63 -26.26 14.78 -12.98
CA VAL A 63 -25.78 14.91 -14.36
C VAL A 63 -26.65 15.92 -15.09
N THR A 64 -26.06 17.03 -15.55
CA THR A 64 -26.78 18.15 -16.16
C THR A 64 -26.04 18.69 -17.40
N ASP A 65 -26.75 19.47 -18.21
CA ASP A 65 -26.17 20.25 -19.31
C ASP A 65 -25.48 21.50 -18.78
N SER A 66 -24.27 21.75 -19.22
CA SER A 66 -23.53 22.97 -18.96
C SER A 66 -22.94 23.52 -20.26
N GLY A 67 -23.78 24.21 -21.02
CA GLY A 67 -23.37 24.80 -22.30
C GLY A 67 -23.02 23.79 -23.39
N GLY A 68 -23.71 22.64 -23.39
CA GLY A 68 -23.48 21.51 -24.29
C GLY A 68 -22.55 20.43 -23.72
N LEU A 69 -21.73 20.75 -22.71
CA LEU A 69 -20.92 19.75 -22.00
C LEU A 69 -21.72 19.06 -20.89
N ILE A 70 -21.33 17.84 -20.57
CA ILE A 70 -21.89 17.12 -19.43
C ILE A 70 -21.23 17.64 -18.15
N GLN A 71 -22.05 18.17 -17.23
CA GLN A 71 -21.62 18.54 -15.90
C GLN A 71 -22.04 17.49 -14.89
N ILE A 72 -21.11 17.08 -14.06
CA ILE A 72 -21.33 16.17 -12.93
C ILE A 72 -21.32 16.97 -11.64
N THR A 73 -22.33 16.74 -10.81
CA THR A 73 -22.45 17.33 -9.47
C THR A 73 -22.24 16.24 -8.41
N HIS A 74 -21.22 16.37 -7.58
CA HIS A 74 -20.95 15.50 -6.44
C HIS A 74 -20.25 16.28 -5.34
N THR A 75 -20.77 16.26 -4.13
CA THR A 75 -20.20 17.01 -3.00
C THR A 75 -18.77 16.61 -2.72
N SER A 76 -17.87 17.60 -2.75
CA SER A 76 -16.41 17.40 -2.46
C SER A 76 -15.80 16.29 -3.33
N HIS A 77 -15.98 16.36 -4.63
CA HIS A 77 -15.51 15.33 -5.58
C HIS A 77 -13.99 15.14 -5.61
N GLY A 78 -13.20 16.11 -5.16
CA GLY A 78 -11.74 16.00 -5.01
C GLY A 78 -10.93 16.08 -6.31
N LEU A 79 -11.58 16.20 -7.49
CA LEU A 79 -10.91 16.31 -8.79
C LEU A 79 -10.40 17.73 -9.03
N ALA A 80 -9.26 17.86 -9.71
CA ALA A 80 -8.72 19.09 -10.25
C ALA A 80 -8.89 19.13 -11.78
N THR A 81 -8.81 20.30 -12.38
CA THR A 81 -8.79 20.44 -13.85
C THR A 81 -7.60 19.66 -14.43
N GLY A 82 -7.87 18.82 -15.41
CA GLY A 82 -6.90 17.93 -16.06
C GLY A 82 -6.82 16.54 -15.42
N ASP A 83 -7.52 16.28 -14.31
CA ASP A 83 -7.64 14.91 -13.79
C ASP A 83 -8.48 14.04 -14.72
N ARG A 84 -8.36 12.72 -14.58
CA ARG A 84 -9.18 11.73 -15.27
C ARG A 84 -10.13 11.03 -14.32
N CYS A 85 -11.33 10.75 -14.80
CA CYS A 85 -12.28 9.92 -14.09
C CYS A 85 -12.88 8.85 -15.01
N TYR A 86 -13.34 7.76 -14.39
CA TYR A 86 -14.15 6.75 -15.04
C TYR A 86 -15.56 6.79 -14.46
N ILE A 87 -16.57 6.93 -15.32
CA ILE A 87 -17.99 6.99 -14.99
C ILE A 87 -18.67 5.75 -15.55
N LYS A 88 -19.55 5.15 -14.76
CA LYS A 88 -20.37 4.02 -15.21
C LYS A 88 -21.76 4.00 -14.56
N ASP A 89 -22.65 3.23 -15.15
CA ASP A 89 -24.00 2.97 -14.67
C ASP A 89 -24.90 4.24 -14.64
N VAL A 90 -24.57 5.28 -15.45
CA VAL A 90 -25.45 6.43 -15.66
C VAL A 90 -26.54 6.03 -16.65
N GLU A 91 -27.79 6.24 -16.27
CA GLU A 91 -28.96 6.01 -17.11
C GLU A 91 -29.56 7.34 -17.61
N GLY A 92 -30.18 7.28 -18.80
CA GLY A 92 -30.81 8.44 -19.44
C GLY A 92 -29.82 9.34 -20.18
N VAL A 93 -28.71 9.74 -19.55
CA VAL A 93 -27.57 10.41 -20.19
C VAL A 93 -26.41 9.40 -20.30
N THR A 94 -26.63 8.34 -21.07
CA THR A 94 -25.67 7.21 -21.16
C THR A 94 -24.35 7.59 -21.79
N VAL A 95 -24.30 8.70 -22.55
CA VAL A 95 -23.07 9.27 -23.11
C VAL A 95 -22.06 9.73 -22.05
N ALA A 96 -22.50 9.91 -20.79
CA ALA A 96 -21.60 10.20 -19.67
C ALA A 96 -20.75 9.01 -19.25
N ASN A 97 -21.14 7.78 -19.59
CA ASN A 97 -20.39 6.59 -19.23
C ASN A 97 -19.10 6.50 -20.04
N GLY A 98 -17.99 6.26 -19.36
CA GLY A 98 -16.67 6.16 -19.97
C GLY A 98 -15.56 6.82 -19.17
N GLN A 99 -14.40 6.96 -19.79
CA GLN A 99 -13.24 7.65 -19.23
C GLN A 99 -13.18 9.07 -19.79
N TRP A 100 -13.00 10.05 -18.90
CA TRP A 100 -13.04 11.47 -19.24
C TRP A 100 -11.90 12.24 -18.57
N TYR A 101 -11.33 13.18 -19.27
CA TYR A 101 -10.64 14.30 -18.64
C TYR A 101 -11.68 15.28 -18.12
N VAL A 102 -11.35 15.99 -17.06
CA VAL A 102 -12.31 16.87 -16.41
C VAL A 102 -11.80 18.30 -16.25
N THR A 103 -12.71 19.25 -16.38
CA THR A 103 -12.49 20.63 -15.98
C THR A 103 -13.30 20.90 -14.70
N ARG A 104 -12.58 21.24 -13.62
CA ARG A 104 -13.21 21.59 -12.35
C ARG A 104 -13.89 22.94 -12.43
N VAL A 105 -15.18 22.97 -12.14
CA VAL A 105 -15.96 24.21 -12.00
C VAL A 105 -15.83 24.77 -10.59
N ASP A 106 -16.10 23.95 -9.57
CA ASP A 106 -15.96 24.28 -8.15
C ASP A 106 -15.70 23.01 -7.30
N ALA A 107 -15.91 23.07 -5.99
CA ALA A 107 -15.67 21.93 -5.10
C ALA A 107 -16.67 20.76 -5.31
N ASN A 108 -17.82 21.05 -5.91
CA ASN A 108 -18.93 20.10 -6.05
C ASN A 108 -19.28 19.81 -7.51
N ASN A 109 -18.76 20.58 -8.46
CA ASN A 109 -19.11 20.49 -9.87
C ASN A 109 -17.86 20.39 -10.76
N PHE A 110 -17.92 19.52 -11.74
CA PHE A 110 -16.92 19.42 -12.82
C PHE A 110 -17.62 19.06 -14.14
N THR A 111 -17.03 19.49 -15.25
CA THR A 111 -17.47 19.13 -16.60
C THR A 111 -16.56 18.05 -17.19
N LEU A 112 -17.16 17.23 -18.06
CA LEU A 112 -16.43 16.24 -18.84
C LEU A 112 -15.94 16.92 -20.12
N ASP A 113 -14.64 16.93 -20.33
CA ASP A 113 -14.03 17.60 -21.48
C ASP A 113 -14.40 16.87 -22.78
N ASP A 114 -14.66 17.65 -23.84
CA ASP A 114 -15.05 17.14 -25.16
C ASP A 114 -16.34 16.27 -25.17
N SER A 115 -17.15 16.32 -24.12
CA SER A 115 -18.43 15.61 -24.05
C SER A 115 -19.53 16.40 -24.76
N GLU A 116 -20.60 15.69 -25.15
CA GLU A 116 -21.82 16.29 -25.68
C GLU A 116 -23.02 15.80 -24.85
N PHE A 117 -23.73 16.75 -24.25
CA PHE A 117 -24.89 16.40 -23.41
C PHE A 117 -26.03 15.95 -24.29
N SER A 118 -26.57 14.75 -24.01
CA SER A 118 -27.74 14.22 -24.71
C SER A 118 -28.55 13.28 -23.81
N GLY A 119 -29.87 13.48 -23.80
CA GLY A 119 -30.81 12.65 -23.06
C GLY A 119 -31.39 13.33 -21.82
N THR A 120 -32.05 12.55 -20.98
CA THR A 120 -32.62 13.00 -19.71
C THR A 120 -32.09 12.10 -18.60
N TYR A 121 -31.40 12.68 -17.65
CA TYR A 121 -30.77 11.91 -16.57
C TYR A 121 -31.80 11.18 -15.70
N THR A 122 -31.58 9.90 -15.46
CA THR A 122 -32.32 9.10 -14.49
C THR A 122 -31.71 9.32 -13.10
N ALA A 123 -32.49 9.93 -12.23
CA ALA A 123 -32.03 10.31 -10.89
C ALA A 123 -31.44 9.16 -10.09
N SER A 124 -30.34 9.45 -9.37
CA SER A 124 -29.64 8.51 -8.48
C SER A 124 -29.09 7.27 -9.19
N THR A 125 -28.79 7.39 -10.49
CA THR A 125 -28.02 6.40 -11.23
C THR A 125 -26.59 6.88 -11.46
N GLY A 126 -25.69 5.95 -11.75
CA GLY A 126 -24.30 6.27 -12.04
C GLY A 126 -23.41 6.41 -10.82
N LYS A 127 -22.13 6.22 -11.11
CA LYS A 127 -21.05 6.35 -10.14
C LYS A 127 -19.76 6.65 -10.87
N PHE A 128 -18.80 7.27 -10.18
CA PHE A 128 -17.51 7.59 -10.76
C PHE A 128 -16.36 7.30 -9.79
N VAL A 129 -15.14 7.23 -10.36
CA VAL A 129 -13.89 7.13 -9.63
C VAL A 129 -12.80 7.92 -10.34
N MET A 130 -11.88 8.52 -9.59
CA MET A 130 -10.65 9.08 -10.15
C MET A 130 -9.75 7.94 -10.64
N ILE A 131 -9.17 8.11 -11.82
CA ILE A 131 -8.25 7.16 -12.44
C ILE A 131 -6.91 7.83 -12.76
N PRO A 132 -5.82 7.06 -12.97
CA PRO A 132 -4.53 7.61 -13.37
C PRO A 132 -4.62 8.42 -14.68
N GLN A 133 -3.69 9.35 -14.86
CA GLN A 133 -3.67 10.25 -16.03
C GLN A 133 -3.50 9.49 -17.36
N PHE A 134 -2.71 8.43 -17.35
CA PHE A 134 -2.39 7.60 -18.52
C PHE A 134 -1.86 6.22 -18.09
N ASP A 135 -1.67 5.32 -19.04
CA ASP A 135 -1.11 3.96 -18.92
C ASP A 135 -1.95 2.97 -18.13
N TRP A 136 -2.71 3.40 -17.10
CA TRP A 136 -3.48 2.54 -16.22
C TRP A 136 -4.94 2.96 -16.14
N ASP A 137 -5.83 1.96 -15.98
CA ASP A 137 -7.27 2.21 -15.87
C ASP A 137 -7.72 2.48 -14.43
N PHE A 138 -7.00 1.96 -13.43
CA PHE A 138 -7.41 2.08 -12.02
C PHE A 138 -6.24 2.35 -11.10
N GLN A 139 -6.56 2.96 -9.96
CA GLN A 139 -5.64 3.15 -8.85
C GLN A 139 -6.26 2.65 -7.55
N HIS A 140 -5.53 1.81 -6.82
CA HIS A 140 -5.96 1.29 -5.53
C HIS A 140 -5.11 1.90 -4.41
N THR A 141 -5.78 2.29 -3.31
CA THR A 141 -5.09 2.64 -2.08
C THR A 141 -4.73 1.35 -1.35
N PRO A 142 -3.43 1.05 -1.13
CA PRO A 142 -3.04 -0.13 -0.40
C PRO A 142 -3.54 -0.09 1.05
N PRO A 143 -3.61 -1.24 1.74
CA PRO A 143 -3.88 -1.28 3.18
C PRO A 143 -2.91 -0.39 3.95
N THR A 144 -3.37 0.24 5.04
CA THR A 144 -2.55 1.16 5.86
C THR A 144 -1.32 0.51 6.49
N ASP A 145 -1.35 -0.80 6.63
CA ASP A 145 -0.26 -1.64 7.13
C ASP A 145 0.63 -2.21 6.01
N CYS A 146 0.35 -1.88 4.75
CA CYS A 146 1.15 -2.33 3.61
C CYS A 146 2.49 -1.60 3.57
N LEU A 147 3.57 -2.32 3.79
CA LEU A 147 4.93 -1.81 3.62
C LEU A 147 5.40 -1.90 2.16
N ARG A 148 5.08 -3.01 1.50
CA ARG A 148 5.52 -3.27 0.13
C ARG A 148 4.59 -4.27 -0.57
N PRO A 149 4.01 -3.93 -1.73
CA PRO A 149 3.34 -4.90 -2.59
C PRO A 149 4.36 -5.94 -3.09
N LEU A 150 3.94 -7.19 -3.19
CA LEU A 150 4.75 -8.30 -3.71
C LEU A 150 4.24 -8.79 -5.07
N SER A 151 2.95 -9.04 -5.16
CA SER A 151 2.30 -9.49 -6.38
C SER A 151 0.83 -9.13 -6.38
N LEU A 152 0.28 -9.01 -7.56
CA LEU A 152 -1.12 -8.81 -7.83
C LEU A 152 -1.65 -9.96 -8.69
N ASN A 153 -2.88 -10.43 -8.37
CA ASN A 153 -3.62 -11.33 -9.24
C ASN A 153 -4.94 -10.68 -9.62
N ALA A 154 -5.39 -10.85 -10.84
CA ALA A 154 -6.70 -10.41 -11.30
C ALA A 154 -7.83 -11.08 -10.49
N GLY A 155 -8.88 -10.34 -10.22
CA GLY A 155 -9.89 -10.59 -9.19
C GLY A 155 -10.74 -11.84 -9.22
N GLY A 156 -10.37 -12.88 -9.96
CA GLY A 156 -11.17 -14.11 -10.08
C GLY A 156 -10.41 -15.42 -9.98
N GLY A 157 -9.09 -15.42 -10.07
CA GLY A 157 -8.30 -16.64 -10.11
C GLY A 157 -7.61 -16.97 -8.79
N ASN A 158 -7.67 -18.26 -8.39
CA ASN A 158 -6.88 -18.81 -7.30
C ASN A 158 -5.47 -19.26 -7.75
N THR A 159 -5.08 -18.96 -8.98
CA THR A 159 -3.80 -19.39 -9.56
C THR A 159 -2.73 -18.32 -9.32
N GLU A 160 -1.63 -18.71 -8.69
CA GLU A 160 -0.46 -17.85 -8.46
C GLU A 160 0.23 -17.42 -9.78
N ASP A 161 -0.16 -18.03 -10.91
CA ASP A 161 0.47 -17.84 -12.22
C ASP A 161 -0.21 -16.77 -13.12
N ALA A 162 -1.35 -16.21 -12.71
CA ALA A 162 -2.03 -15.13 -13.40
C ALA A 162 -1.72 -13.78 -12.73
N GLY A 163 -0.44 -13.39 -12.71
CA GLY A 163 -0.03 -12.07 -12.25
C GLY A 163 -0.66 -10.98 -13.12
N ALA A 164 -1.37 -10.03 -12.50
CA ALA A 164 -1.76 -8.81 -13.18
C ALA A 164 -0.58 -7.83 -13.12
N ASP A 165 -0.36 -7.11 -14.20
CA ASP A 165 0.63 -6.05 -14.23
C ASP A 165 0.20 -4.90 -13.29
N PHE A 166 1.16 -4.38 -12.56
CA PHE A 166 0.93 -3.24 -11.68
C PHE A 166 2.18 -2.41 -11.50
N GLN A 167 1.97 -1.16 -11.13
CA GLN A 167 3.02 -0.24 -10.73
C GLN A 167 2.69 0.35 -9.36
N PHE A 168 3.71 0.59 -8.54
CA PHE A 168 3.52 1.20 -7.22
C PHE A 168 4.13 2.59 -7.22
N GLU A 169 3.28 3.61 -7.31
CA GLU A 169 3.69 5.02 -7.40
C GLU A 169 2.94 5.88 -6.39
N LYS A 170 3.64 6.83 -5.76
CA LYS A 170 3.08 7.78 -4.77
C LYS A 170 2.22 7.12 -3.69
N GLY A 171 2.52 5.86 -3.34
CA GLY A 171 1.74 5.11 -2.36
C GLY A 171 0.44 4.51 -2.90
N LEU A 172 0.23 4.50 -4.21
CA LEU A 172 -0.90 3.90 -4.89
C LEU A 172 -0.45 2.69 -5.73
N ILE A 173 -1.34 1.73 -5.89
CA ILE A 173 -1.17 0.60 -6.80
C ILE A 173 -1.94 0.93 -8.07
N LEU A 174 -1.22 1.08 -9.18
CA LEU A 174 -1.78 1.33 -10.51
C LEU A 174 -1.91 0.00 -11.25
N THR A 175 -3.07 -0.26 -11.87
CA THR A 175 -3.38 -1.51 -12.57
C THR A 175 -4.58 -1.33 -13.49
N ASN A 176 -4.80 -2.28 -14.41
CA ASN A 176 -5.99 -2.29 -15.27
C ASN A 176 -7.15 -3.10 -14.67
N GLU A 177 -7.00 -3.56 -13.42
CA GLU A 177 -7.99 -4.40 -12.75
C GLU A 177 -8.83 -3.61 -11.73
N GLU A 178 -10.16 -3.68 -11.86
CA GLU A 178 -11.10 -3.08 -10.90
C GLU A 178 -11.08 -3.80 -9.54
N THR A 179 -10.81 -5.11 -9.55
CA THR A 179 -10.69 -5.93 -8.35
C THR A 179 -9.37 -6.68 -8.37
N ILE A 180 -8.60 -6.53 -7.31
CA ILE A 180 -7.27 -7.12 -7.15
C ILE A 180 -7.18 -8.04 -5.95
N ASN A 181 -6.39 -9.11 -6.07
CA ASN A 181 -5.93 -9.93 -4.97
C ASN A 181 -4.47 -9.56 -4.68
N LEU A 182 -4.27 -8.69 -3.71
CA LEU A 182 -2.97 -8.16 -3.34
C LEU A 182 -2.26 -9.09 -2.37
N LYS A 183 -1.02 -9.48 -2.68
CA LYS A 183 -0.05 -10.07 -1.77
C LYS A 183 0.98 -9.02 -1.40
N TYR A 184 1.20 -8.78 -0.12
CA TYR A 184 2.08 -7.71 0.35
C TYR A 184 2.79 -8.05 1.66
N ILE A 185 3.83 -7.29 1.99
CA ILE A 185 4.45 -7.31 3.30
C ILE A 185 3.70 -6.36 4.21
N GLN A 186 3.16 -6.94 5.28
CA GLN A 186 2.46 -6.20 6.34
C GLN A 186 3.45 -5.67 7.37
N ARG A 187 3.20 -4.47 7.88
CA ARG A 187 3.87 -3.97 9.10
C ARG A 187 3.32 -4.74 10.30
N VAL A 188 4.04 -5.76 10.73
CA VAL A 188 3.72 -6.52 11.93
C VAL A 188 4.32 -5.82 13.14
N THR A 189 3.49 -5.37 14.08
CA THR A 189 3.92 -4.68 15.32
C THR A 189 3.79 -5.57 16.55
N THR A 190 3.14 -6.72 16.42
CA THR A 190 2.94 -7.68 17.50
C THR A 190 4.18 -8.56 17.66
N VAL A 191 4.99 -8.27 18.66
CA VAL A 191 6.28 -8.95 18.92
C VAL A 191 6.12 -10.47 19.08
N ALA A 192 5.01 -10.94 19.63
CA ALA A 192 4.73 -12.38 19.79
C ALA A 192 4.62 -13.14 18.47
N SER A 193 4.42 -12.44 17.36
CA SER A 193 4.33 -13.03 16.01
C SER A 193 5.71 -13.17 15.33
N TYR A 194 6.79 -12.69 15.94
CA TYR A 194 8.11 -12.73 15.34
C TYR A 194 8.76 -14.09 15.51
N PRO A 195 9.19 -14.75 14.44
CA PRO A 195 10.05 -15.93 14.53
C PRO A 195 11.39 -15.59 15.21
N ALA A 196 11.96 -16.55 15.93
CA ALA A 196 13.21 -16.36 16.64
C ALA A 196 14.35 -15.91 15.75
N ASP A 197 14.41 -16.41 14.52
CA ASP A 197 15.40 -16.02 13.52
C ASP A 197 15.24 -14.55 13.09
N PHE A 198 14.00 -14.08 12.91
CA PHE A 198 13.74 -12.67 12.64
C PHE A 198 14.14 -11.78 13.81
N VAL A 199 13.81 -12.19 15.05
CA VAL A 199 14.21 -11.46 16.27
C VAL A 199 15.71 -11.29 16.34
N THR A 200 16.47 -12.35 16.03
CA THR A 200 17.93 -12.29 15.99
C THR A 200 18.42 -11.28 14.95
N ALA A 201 17.94 -11.36 13.73
CA ALA A 201 18.31 -10.43 12.66
C ALA A 201 17.95 -8.98 12.99
N PHE A 202 16.73 -8.76 13.47
CA PHE A 202 16.24 -7.43 13.87
C PHE A 202 17.06 -6.84 15.02
N SER A 203 17.48 -7.65 16.00
CA SER A 203 18.29 -7.20 17.14
C SER A 203 19.63 -6.61 16.69
N PHE A 204 20.34 -7.23 15.75
CA PHE A 204 21.59 -6.69 15.20
C PHE A 204 21.35 -5.39 14.41
N LEU A 205 20.31 -5.33 13.60
CA LEU A 205 19.95 -4.13 12.86
C LEU A 205 19.59 -2.99 13.82
N LEU A 206 18.77 -3.24 14.81
CA LEU A 206 18.39 -2.27 15.84
C LEU A 206 19.61 -1.79 16.65
N ALA A 207 20.51 -2.70 17.02
CA ALA A 207 21.75 -2.35 17.72
C ALA A 207 22.63 -1.39 16.92
N SER A 208 22.65 -1.51 15.58
CA SER A 208 23.38 -0.59 14.71
C SER A 208 22.82 0.83 14.75
N TYR A 209 21.49 0.97 14.80
CA TYR A 209 20.81 2.27 14.93
C TYR A 209 21.06 2.90 16.32
N ILE A 210 20.94 2.09 17.38
CA ILE A 210 21.17 2.55 18.76
C ILE A 210 22.60 3.03 18.96
N ALA A 211 23.59 2.27 18.47
CA ALA A 211 25.01 2.63 18.58
C ALA A 211 25.32 3.96 17.87
N GLN A 212 24.64 4.26 16.78
CA GLN A 212 24.81 5.50 16.04
C GLN A 212 24.28 6.71 16.82
N ASP A 213 23.12 6.56 17.52
CA ASP A 213 22.47 7.69 18.23
C ASP A 213 23.06 7.96 19.62
N THR A 214 23.53 6.93 20.33
CA THR A 214 23.86 7.06 21.76
C THR A 214 25.25 7.59 22.07
N GLN A 215 26.24 7.39 21.21
CA GLN A 215 27.66 7.72 21.56
C GLN A 215 28.50 8.26 20.40
N GLY A 216 27.93 8.52 19.23
CA GLY A 216 28.77 8.82 18.06
C GLY A 216 29.74 7.69 17.70
N ALA A 217 29.51 6.48 18.21
CA ALA A 217 30.34 5.29 17.98
C ALA A 217 30.09 4.71 16.58
N THR A 218 30.39 5.51 15.56
CA THR A 218 30.22 5.14 14.14
C THR A 218 30.89 3.82 13.80
N GLY A 219 32.03 3.52 14.42
CA GLY A 219 32.75 2.25 14.21
C GLY A 219 31.94 1.03 14.65
N ARG A 220 31.35 1.07 15.87
CA ARG A 220 30.54 -0.05 16.39
C ARG A 220 29.20 -0.18 15.66
N ALA A 221 28.58 0.92 15.26
CA ALA A 221 27.39 0.91 14.45
C ALA A 221 27.63 0.24 13.08
N MET A 222 28.73 0.60 12.42
CA MET A 222 29.14 -0.04 11.16
C MET A 222 29.46 -1.52 11.31
N GLU A 223 30.13 -1.92 12.39
CA GLU A 223 30.45 -3.32 12.67
C GLU A 223 29.15 -4.16 12.84
N MET A 224 28.19 -3.68 13.65
CA MET A 224 26.90 -4.35 13.82
C MET A 224 26.12 -4.43 12.51
N ARG A 225 26.12 -3.37 11.72
CA ARG A 225 25.49 -3.33 10.41
C ARG A 225 26.10 -4.33 9.44
N GLN A 226 27.41 -4.36 9.35
CA GLN A 226 28.12 -5.31 8.49
C GLN A 226 27.89 -6.76 8.93
N PHE A 227 27.86 -7.03 10.22
CA PHE A 227 27.57 -8.36 10.74
C PHE A 227 26.14 -8.78 10.37
N TYR A 228 25.15 -7.88 10.53
CA TYR A 228 23.78 -8.11 10.08
C TYR A 228 23.75 -8.46 8.58
N GLU A 229 24.34 -7.63 7.74
CA GLU A 229 24.26 -7.78 6.28
C GLU A 229 24.98 -9.01 5.75
N LYS A 230 26.15 -9.33 6.29
CA LYS A 230 27.03 -10.40 5.76
C LYS A 230 26.80 -11.77 6.40
N ALA A 231 26.45 -11.82 7.66
CA ALA A 231 26.37 -13.08 8.40
C ALA A 231 24.93 -13.49 8.74
N VAL A 232 24.14 -12.57 9.30
CA VAL A 232 22.84 -12.90 9.87
C VAL A 232 21.72 -12.90 8.82
N ALA A 233 21.56 -11.80 8.10
CA ALA A 233 20.45 -11.64 7.15
C ALA A 233 20.41 -12.71 6.05
N PRO A 234 21.50 -13.12 5.41
CA PRO A 234 21.46 -14.18 4.39
C PRO A 234 20.99 -15.53 4.94
N SER A 235 21.45 -15.93 6.13
CA SER A 235 21.11 -17.21 6.74
C SER A 235 19.65 -17.27 7.17
N VAL A 236 19.14 -16.19 7.77
CA VAL A 236 17.75 -16.10 8.22
C VAL A 236 16.79 -16.04 7.03
N LYS A 237 17.09 -15.25 6.01
CA LYS A 237 16.30 -15.18 4.77
C LYS A 237 16.22 -16.53 4.04
N SER A 238 17.32 -17.29 4.02
CA SER A 238 17.35 -18.63 3.43
C SER A 238 16.46 -19.62 4.18
N ARG A 239 16.44 -19.56 5.53
CA ARG A 239 15.56 -20.42 6.34
C ARG A 239 14.08 -20.05 6.12
N ASP A 240 13.71 -18.79 6.22
CA ASP A 240 12.34 -18.32 5.96
C ASP A 240 11.84 -18.73 4.56
N ALA A 241 12.69 -18.59 3.54
CA ALA A 241 12.35 -19.01 2.18
C ALA A 241 12.09 -20.52 2.03
N ASN A 242 12.70 -21.34 2.89
CA ASN A 242 12.50 -22.78 2.87
C ASN A 242 11.23 -23.24 3.63
N GLU A 243 10.74 -22.46 4.57
CA GLU A 243 9.52 -22.77 5.33
C GLU A 243 8.25 -22.77 4.48
N GLY A 244 8.23 -22.03 3.37
CA GLY A 244 7.05 -21.86 2.50
C GLY A 244 6.97 -22.80 1.28
N LYS A 245 7.96 -23.64 1.04
CA LYS A 245 7.95 -24.54 -0.14
C LYS A 245 7.16 -25.81 0.14
N ALA A 246 5.90 -25.84 -0.26
CA ALA A 246 5.20 -27.11 -0.50
C ALA A 246 5.96 -27.89 -1.57
N LYS A 247 6.52 -29.03 -1.20
CA LYS A 247 7.14 -29.96 -2.15
C LYS A 247 6.02 -30.46 -3.09
N ARG A 248 5.96 -29.95 -4.34
CA ARG A 248 5.14 -30.60 -5.36
C ARG A 248 5.71 -32.01 -5.56
N ILE A 249 4.98 -32.99 -5.10
CA ILE A 249 5.21 -34.38 -5.48
C ILE A 249 4.73 -34.45 -6.93
N PRO A 250 5.61 -34.72 -7.90
CA PRO A 250 5.14 -34.93 -9.29
C PRO A 250 4.12 -36.08 -9.27
N PRO A 251 3.05 -36.02 -10.07
CA PRO A 251 2.16 -37.15 -10.19
C PRO A 251 2.98 -38.38 -10.60
N PHE A 252 2.73 -39.49 -9.95
CA PHE A 252 3.32 -40.78 -10.35
C PHE A 252 2.95 -41.01 -11.81
N GLU A 253 3.94 -41.02 -12.72
CA GLU A 253 3.75 -41.60 -14.04
C GLU A 253 3.63 -43.09 -13.81
N ASP A 254 2.41 -43.63 -13.98
CA ASP A 254 2.18 -45.07 -14.09
C ASP A 254 2.97 -45.54 -15.33
N SER A 255 4.13 -46.13 -15.06
CA SER A 255 4.88 -46.88 -16.09
C SER A 255 4.08 -48.14 -16.42
N GLN A 256 3.41 -48.10 -17.58
CA GLN A 256 2.97 -49.29 -18.31
C GLN A 256 4.11 -49.88 -19.11
#